data_6357d9d94a097d372602c89ed3d3a77d
#
_entry.id   6357d9d94a097d372602c89ed3d3a77d
#
_cell.length_a   1.000
_cell.length_b   1.000
_cell.length_c   1.000
_cell.angle_alpha   90.00
_cell.angle_beta   90.00
_cell.angle_gamma   90.00
#
_symmetry.space_group_name_H-M   'P 1'
#
loop_
_entity.id
_entity.type
_entity.pdbx_description
1 polymer ?
#
loop_
_entity_poly.entity_id
_entity_poly.type
_entity_poly.pdbx_seq_one_letter_code
_entity_poly.pdbx_strand_id
1 'polypeptide(L)'
;MSKLTNCILNKDPSCVPVWFMRQAGRYLPEFRDIRSKNKDFIKLCLNSNLSSEITLQPLKRFNLDAAIIFSDILMVPFGLGQDVKFEKDKGPVLSSFNLKRFFENDKNNFVKKLNPIYKAIETTKMNLSADKSLISFIGAPWTLIIYMFGLKIDKNQIDLNKLQRSEEEVKIVLEKIIKYLCIHIEKQIKAGADTVQIFDSWAGLIPEEKISEYCFEPNRKIVKFCKENKIPVICFPKGLKKRNSDFVNIVSPDCLSLDYDTDPVWARENLHNVCLQGGMDPKVLFKNKREILKETDRYLNIFKDRPYIFNLGHGLLPETNPDMLYEVVERVNNFK
;
A
#
# COMPACT_ATOMS: atom_id res chain seq x y z
N MET A 1 -7.96 4.03 20.83
CA MET A 1 -7.82 3.28 19.55
C MET A 1 -8.51 4.09 18.47
N SER A 2 -7.90 4.30 17.32
CA SER A 2 -8.52 5.04 16.22
C SER A 2 -9.65 4.23 15.57
N LYS A 3 -10.52 4.90 14.81
CA LYS A 3 -11.64 4.28 14.08
C LYS A 3 -11.14 3.18 13.11
N LEU A 4 -10.00 3.41 12.41
CA LEU A 4 -9.41 2.43 11.50
C LEU A 4 -8.93 1.18 12.25
N THR A 5 -8.11 1.33 13.28
CA THR A 5 -7.59 0.18 14.04
C THR A 5 -8.69 -0.58 14.76
N ASN A 6 -9.73 0.08 15.22
CA ASN A 6 -10.91 -0.57 15.81
C ASN A 6 -11.64 -1.45 14.79
N CYS A 7 -11.90 -0.91 13.59
CA CYS A 7 -12.53 -1.66 12.51
C CYS A 7 -11.71 -2.92 12.14
N ILE A 8 -10.38 -2.83 12.10
CA ILE A 8 -9.51 -3.95 11.73
C ILE A 8 -9.43 -5.00 12.84
N LEU A 9 -9.11 -4.59 14.07
CA LEU A 9 -8.79 -5.52 15.16
C LEU A 9 -10.03 -6.08 15.86
N ASN A 10 -11.02 -5.23 16.13
CA ASN A 10 -12.26 -5.62 16.80
C ASN A 10 -13.35 -6.03 15.81
N LYS A 11 -13.06 -5.93 14.49
CA LYS A 11 -14.03 -6.22 13.42
C LYS A 11 -15.36 -5.49 13.63
N ASP A 12 -15.25 -4.23 14.07
CA ASP A 12 -16.41 -3.39 14.40
C ASP A 12 -17.07 -2.85 13.12
N PRO A 13 -18.31 -3.26 12.80
CA PRO A 13 -19.04 -2.77 11.63
C PRO A 13 -19.80 -1.46 11.91
N SER A 14 -19.79 -0.95 13.16
CA SER A 14 -20.61 0.20 13.57
C SER A 14 -20.21 1.50 12.88
N CYS A 15 -19.03 1.57 12.32
CA CYS A 15 -18.54 2.74 11.60
C CYS A 15 -17.63 2.34 10.43
N VAL A 16 -17.68 3.13 9.36
CA VAL A 16 -16.85 2.92 8.17
C VAL A 16 -15.71 3.93 8.17
N PRO A 17 -14.45 3.51 8.47
CA PRO A 17 -13.29 4.38 8.32
C PRO A 17 -13.05 4.70 6.84
N VAL A 18 -12.52 5.91 6.56
CA VAL A 18 -12.21 6.34 5.20
C VAL A 18 -10.78 6.88 5.08
N TRP A 19 -10.06 6.36 4.10
CA TRP A 19 -8.79 6.87 3.61
C TRP A 19 -8.57 6.41 2.17
N PHE A 20 -7.60 6.96 1.44
CA PHE A 20 -7.39 6.59 0.04
C PHE A 20 -5.93 6.29 -0.27
N MET A 21 -5.67 5.22 -1.00
CA MET A 21 -4.37 4.98 -1.61
C MET A 21 -4.00 6.16 -2.53
N ARG A 22 -2.78 6.70 -2.37
CA ARG A 22 -2.29 7.91 -3.05
C ARG A 22 -3.06 9.19 -2.70
N GLN A 23 -3.68 9.26 -1.50
CA GLN A 23 -4.36 10.47 -1.04
C GLN A 23 -3.42 11.69 -0.98
N ALA A 24 -2.14 11.53 -0.67
CA ALA A 24 -1.11 12.51 -0.92
C ALA A 24 -0.57 12.31 -2.34
N GLY A 25 -1.00 13.13 -3.30
CA GLY A 25 -0.70 12.86 -4.70
C GLY A 25 -0.95 14.03 -5.66
N ARG A 26 -0.64 13.79 -6.93
CA ARG A 26 -0.63 14.79 -8.02
C ARG A 26 -1.97 15.48 -8.26
N TYR A 27 -3.08 14.94 -7.80
CA TYR A 27 -4.39 15.57 -7.90
C TYR A 27 -4.51 16.80 -6.97
N LEU A 28 -3.71 16.88 -5.90
CA LEU A 28 -3.68 18.01 -4.97
C LEU A 28 -2.79 19.16 -5.48
N PRO A 29 -3.27 20.41 -5.52
CA PRO A 29 -2.46 21.55 -5.93
C PRO A 29 -1.26 21.76 -4.98
N GLU A 30 -1.43 21.65 -3.68
CA GLU A 30 -0.38 21.78 -2.67
C GLU A 30 0.74 20.72 -2.84
N PHE A 31 0.40 19.50 -3.23
CA PHE A 31 1.41 18.50 -3.59
C PHE A 31 2.17 18.90 -4.86
N ARG A 32 1.45 19.37 -5.88
CA ARG A 32 2.10 19.81 -7.15
C ARG A 32 3.06 20.97 -6.92
N ASP A 33 2.76 21.91 -6.02
CA ASP A 33 3.65 23.01 -5.66
C ASP A 33 4.97 22.49 -5.06
N ILE A 34 4.90 21.62 -4.05
CA ILE A 34 6.11 20.98 -3.47
C ILE A 34 6.86 20.19 -4.54
N ARG A 35 6.15 19.41 -5.36
CA ARG A 35 6.77 18.55 -6.38
C ARG A 35 7.46 19.33 -7.49
N SER A 36 6.95 20.51 -7.85
CA SER A 36 7.56 21.40 -8.86
C SER A 36 8.93 21.91 -8.45
N LYS A 37 9.11 22.16 -7.15
CA LYS A 37 10.36 22.64 -6.52
C LYS A 37 11.33 21.49 -6.20
N ASN A 38 10.84 20.25 -6.11
CA ASN A 38 11.60 19.05 -5.73
C ASN A 38 11.51 17.99 -6.83
N LYS A 39 12.30 18.13 -7.89
CA LYS A 39 12.22 17.27 -9.10
C LYS A 39 12.72 15.82 -8.86
N ASP A 40 13.63 15.61 -7.92
CA ASP A 40 14.14 14.29 -7.56
C ASP A 40 13.18 13.61 -6.58
N PHE A 41 12.47 12.59 -7.03
CA PHE A 41 11.46 11.90 -6.23
C PHE A 41 12.06 11.12 -5.06
N ILE A 42 13.23 10.51 -5.26
CA ILE A 42 13.92 9.78 -4.19
C ILE A 42 14.36 10.73 -3.08
N LYS A 43 14.98 11.86 -3.45
CA LYS A 43 15.34 12.89 -2.48
C LYS A 43 14.14 13.45 -1.74
N LEU A 44 13.00 13.58 -2.41
CA LEU A 44 11.76 14.03 -1.79
C LEU A 44 11.27 13.00 -0.75
N CYS A 45 11.25 11.70 -1.07
CA CYS A 45 10.90 10.64 -0.13
C CYS A 45 11.89 10.56 1.07
N LEU A 46 13.14 10.94 0.86
CA LEU A 46 14.19 10.97 1.89
C LEU A 46 14.28 12.32 2.62
N ASN A 47 13.42 13.28 2.33
CA ASN A 47 13.31 14.51 3.11
C ASN A 47 12.21 14.35 4.15
N SER A 48 12.61 14.11 5.40
CA SER A 48 11.68 13.80 6.49
C SER A 48 10.61 14.88 6.72
N ASN A 49 10.97 16.15 6.61
CA ASN A 49 10.04 17.27 6.82
C ASN A 49 9.03 17.36 5.68
N LEU A 50 9.48 17.34 4.42
CA LEU A 50 8.60 17.39 3.26
C LEU A 50 7.71 16.14 3.14
N SER A 51 8.25 14.96 3.46
CA SER A 51 7.46 13.72 3.47
C SER A 51 6.35 13.80 4.52
N SER A 52 6.63 14.29 5.73
CA SER A 52 5.61 14.51 6.76
C SER A 52 4.59 15.56 6.35
N GLU A 53 5.03 16.71 5.80
CA GLU A 53 4.14 17.76 5.31
C GLU A 53 3.17 17.22 4.25
N ILE A 54 3.70 16.53 3.23
CA ILE A 54 2.91 15.92 2.15
C ILE A 54 1.91 14.90 2.72
N THR A 55 2.34 14.09 3.68
CA THR A 55 1.48 13.09 4.34
C THR A 55 0.25 13.73 4.99
N LEU A 56 0.41 14.91 5.59
CA LEU A 56 -0.64 15.61 6.31
C LEU A 56 -1.54 16.49 5.41
N GLN A 57 -1.13 16.81 4.18
CA GLN A 57 -1.93 17.65 3.26
C GLN A 57 -3.37 17.16 3.08
N PRO A 58 -3.63 15.86 2.79
CA PRO A 58 -4.99 15.37 2.60
C PRO A 58 -5.88 15.54 3.84
N LEU A 59 -5.30 15.37 5.04
CA LEU A 59 -6.04 15.46 6.29
C LEU A 59 -6.43 16.90 6.65
N LYS A 60 -5.71 17.89 6.12
CA LYS A 60 -6.09 19.30 6.24
C LYS A 60 -7.26 19.67 5.33
N ARG A 61 -7.46 18.93 4.25
CA ARG A 61 -8.48 19.18 3.24
C ARG A 61 -9.73 18.34 3.45
N PHE A 62 -9.56 17.08 3.90
CA PHE A 62 -10.63 16.10 4.00
C PHE A 62 -10.67 15.51 5.43
N ASN A 63 -11.85 15.20 5.90
CA ASN A 63 -12.03 14.50 7.17
C ASN A 63 -11.77 12.99 7.02
N LEU A 64 -10.51 12.61 6.79
CA LEU A 64 -10.05 11.23 6.67
C LEU A 64 -9.72 10.63 8.04
N ASP A 65 -9.87 9.31 8.17
CA ASP A 65 -9.60 8.58 9.41
C ASP A 65 -8.15 8.09 9.53
N ALA A 66 -7.38 8.15 8.44
CA ALA A 66 -5.97 7.78 8.46
C ALA A 66 -5.11 8.62 7.53
N ALA A 67 -3.85 8.82 7.94
CA ALA A 67 -2.75 9.24 7.08
C ALA A 67 -2.01 8.01 6.58
N ILE A 68 -1.51 8.03 5.34
CA ILE A 68 -0.51 7.08 4.86
C ILE A 68 0.77 7.83 4.56
N ILE A 69 1.89 7.36 5.12
CA ILE A 69 3.18 8.04 4.98
C ILE A 69 3.55 8.24 3.50
N PHE A 70 3.97 9.45 3.13
CA PHE A 70 4.47 9.69 1.78
C PHE A 70 5.86 9.09 1.63
N SER A 71 5.96 8.04 0.83
CA SER A 71 7.17 7.30 0.49
C SER A 71 6.93 6.50 -0.79
N ASP A 72 7.82 5.54 -1.09
CA ASP A 72 7.65 4.60 -2.20
C ASP A 72 8.09 3.20 -1.79
N ILE A 73 7.46 2.15 -2.37
CA ILE A 73 7.82 0.74 -2.12
C ILE A 73 9.26 0.44 -2.55
N LEU A 74 9.79 1.20 -3.52
CA LEU A 74 11.15 1.04 -4.05
C LEU A 74 12.24 1.62 -3.15
N MET A 75 11.87 2.23 -2.01
CA MET A 75 12.84 2.59 -1.00
C MET A 75 13.53 1.37 -0.41
N VAL A 76 12.89 0.19 -0.41
CA VAL A 76 13.54 -1.05 0.05
C VAL A 76 14.65 -1.50 -0.92
N PRO A 77 14.45 -1.64 -2.24
CA PRO A 77 15.54 -1.82 -3.20
C PRO A 77 16.65 -0.77 -3.10
N PHE A 78 16.29 0.51 -2.95
CA PHE A 78 17.25 1.59 -2.74
C PHE A 78 18.08 1.38 -1.45
N GLY A 79 17.44 1.04 -0.35
CA GLY A 79 18.11 0.69 0.90
C GLY A 79 19.05 -0.50 0.75
N LEU A 80 18.66 -1.50 -0.05
CA LEU A 80 19.45 -2.68 -0.41
C LEU A 80 20.57 -2.41 -1.43
N GLY A 81 20.76 -1.15 -1.85
CA GLY A 81 21.88 -0.72 -2.66
C GLY A 81 21.64 -0.69 -4.17
N GLN A 82 20.42 -0.90 -4.64
CA GLN A 82 20.08 -0.73 -6.04
C GLN A 82 19.71 0.74 -6.32
N ASP A 83 20.24 1.32 -7.40
CA ASP A 83 19.90 2.70 -7.75
C ASP A 83 18.48 2.74 -8.32
N VAL A 84 17.69 3.71 -7.84
CA VAL A 84 16.30 3.92 -8.25
C VAL A 84 16.13 5.32 -8.79
N LYS A 85 15.53 5.44 -9.97
CA LYS A 85 15.20 6.73 -10.61
C LYS A 85 13.75 6.72 -11.07
N PHE A 86 13.16 7.90 -11.15
CA PHE A 86 11.82 8.08 -11.71
C PHE A 86 11.93 8.89 -13.00
N GLU A 87 11.69 8.25 -14.13
CA GLU A 87 11.71 8.88 -15.43
C GLU A 87 10.29 9.30 -15.85
N LYS A 88 10.20 10.45 -16.53
CA LYS A 88 8.92 10.92 -17.07
C LYS A 88 8.39 9.87 -18.05
N ASP A 89 7.09 9.61 -17.98
CA ASP A 89 6.31 8.68 -18.82
C ASP A 89 6.68 7.17 -18.69
N LYS A 90 7.84 6.82 -18.15
CA LYS A 90 8.24 5.42 -17.89
C LYS A 90 7.96 4.97 -16.44
N GLY A 91 7.96 5.94 -15.51
CA GLY A 91 7.84 5.65 -14.08
C GLY A 91 9.17 5.20 -13.45
N PRO A 92 9.16 4.27 -12.48
CA PRO A 92 10.38 3.84 -11.82
C PRO A 92 11.28 3.00 -12.73
N VAL A 93 12.57 3.33 -12.73
CA VAL A 93 13.65 2.60 -13.43
C VAL A 93 14.72 2.29 -12.40
N LEU A 94 15.08 1.02 -12.28
CA LEU A 94 16.13 0.53 -11.41
C LEU A 94 17.38 0.18 -12.22
N SER A 95 18.56 0.37 -11.61
CA SER A 95 19.80 -0.14 -12.20
C SER A 95 19.77 -1.67 -12.30
N SER A 96 20.62 -2.26 -13.14
CA SER A 96 20.75 -3.71 -13.26
C SER A 96 20.99 -4.35 -11.88
N PHE A 97 20.27 -5.44 -11.60
CA PHE A 97 20.39 -6.16 -10.34
C PHE A 97 21.77 -6.82 -10.23
N ASN A 98 22.48 -6.51 -9.16
CA ASN A 98 23.80 -7.09 -8.86
C ASN A 98 23.71 -7.95 -7.60
N LEU A 99 23.78 -9.25 -7.77
CA LEU A 99 23.63 -10.24 -6.71
C LEU A 99 24.69 -10.07 -5.61
N LYS A 100 25.96 -9.84 -5.99
CA LYS A 100 27.05 -9.66 -5.04
C LYS A 100 26.81 -8.45 -4.15
N ARG A 101 26.58 -7.27 -4.75
CA ARG A 101 26.27 -6.02 -4.04
C ARG A 101 25.03 -6.16 -3.15
N PHE A 102 24.01 -6.89 -3.62
CA PHE A 102 22.80 -7.16 -2.85
C PHE A 102 23.11 -7.95 -1.58
N PHE A 103 23.97 -9.00 -1.66
CA PHE A 103 24.33 -9.81 -0.50
C PHE A 103 25.34 -9.16 0.43
N GLU A 104 26.20 -8.29 -0.05
CA GLU A 104 27.16 -7.51 0.74
C GLU A 104 26.51 -6.42 1.59
N ASN A 105 25.29 -5.99 1.23
CA ASN A 105 24.59 -4.95 1.99
C ASN A 105 24.14 -5.48 3.36
N ASP A 106 24.52 -4.76 4.41
CA ASP A 106 24.21 -5.12 5.79
C ASP A 106 23.03 -4.33 6.37
N LYS A 107 22.52 -4.79 7.53
CA LYS A 107 21.39 -4.19 8.23
C LYS A 107 21.64 -2.71 8.60
N ASN A 108 22.86 -2.36 9.01
CA ASN A 108 23.15 -1.01 9.49
C ASN A 108 23.12 -0.01 8.35
N ASN A 109 23.73 -0.34 7.21
CA ASN A 109 23.70 0.46 6.00
C ASN A 109 22.26 0.64 5.48
N PHE A 110 21.48 -0.44 5.45
CA PHE A 110 20.07 -0.39 5.06
C PHE A 110 19.27 0.57 5.94
N VAL A 111 19.34 0.40 7.26
CA VAL A 111 18.62 1.24 8.22
C VAL A 111 19.09 2.70 8.13
N LYS A 112 20.39 2.94 8.01
CA LYS A 112 20.96 4.29 7.87
C LYS A 112 20.41 5.01 6.63
N LYS A 113 20.35 4.33 5.48
CA LYS A 113 19.81 4.90 4.24
C LYS A 113 18.32 5.26 4.35
N LEU A 114 17.54 4.44 5.05
CA LEU A 114 16.08 4.63 5.18
C LEU A 114 15.68 5.44 6.43
N ASN A 115 16.64 5.84 7.27
CA ASN A 115 16.38 6.61 8.49
C ASN A 115 15.53 7.88 8.27
N PRO A 116 15.67 8.64 7.16
CA PRO A 116 14.81 9.79 6.91
C PRO A 116 13.31 9.43 6.82
N ILE A 117 12.97 8.22 6.35
CA ILE A 117 11.58 7.74 6.29
C ILE A 117 11.05 7.50 7.71
N TYR A 118 11.86 6.92 8.60
CA TYR A 118 11.48 6.70 9.99
C TYR A 118 11.26 8.02 10.72
N LYS A 119 12.14 8.99 10.50
CA LYS A 119 11.96 10.37 11.03
C LYS A 119 10.71 11.04 10.48
N ALA A 120 10.38 10.82 9.20
CA ALA A 120 9.13 11.35 8.63
C ALA A 120 7.89 10.76 9.33
N ILE A 121 7.91 9.46 9.66
CA ILE A 121 6.85 8.79 10.42
C ILE A 121 6.74 9.40 11.83
N GLU A 122 7.86 9.55 12.55
CA GLU A 122 7.88 10.19 13.88
C GLU A 122 7.30 11.61 13.84
N THR A 123 7.77 12.44 12.91
CA THR A 123 7.28 13.83 12.76
C THR A 123 5.81 13.86 12.40
N THR A 124 5.36 12.96 11.51
CA THR A 124 3.94 12.86 11.14
C THR A 124 3.10 12.45 12.34
N LYS A 125 3.54 11.45 13.11
CA LYS A 125 2.80 10.96 14.29
C LYS A 125 2.64 12.03 15.36
N MET A 126 3.68 12.82 15.59
CA MET A 126 3.60 13.96 16.54
C MET A 126 2.58 15.03 16.13
N ASN A 127 2.35 15.19 14.82
CA ASN A 127 1.44 16.21 14.28
C ASN A 127 0.06 15.65 13.87
N LEU A 128 -0.14 14.34 14.02
CA LEU A 128 -1.39 13.67 13.69
C LEU A 128 -2.30 13.62 14.92
N SER A 129 -3.59 13.96 14.76
CA SER A 129 -4.57 13.83 15.83
C SER A 129 -4.66 12.38 16.34
N ALA A 130 -4.87 12.21 17.65
CA ALA A 130 -4.83 10.92 18.33
C ALA A 130 -5.97 9.96 17.89
N ASP A 131 -7.06 10.49 17.34
CA ASP A 131 -8.17 9.73 16.77
C ASP A 131 -7.90 9.17 15.36
N LYS A 132 -6.81 9.61 14.72
CA LYS A 132 -6.41 9.19 13.37
C LYS A 132 -5.30 8.14 13.42
N SER A 133 -5.31 7.20 12.45
CA SER A 133 -4.22 6.23 12.29
C SER A 133 -3.13 6.75 11.35
N LEU A 134 -1.89 6.35 11.63
CA LEU A 134 -0.78 6.50 10.69
C LEU A 134 -0.46 5.15 10.06
N ILE A 135 -0.71 5.02 8.76
CA ILE A 135 -0.41 3.82 7.98
C ILE A 135 1.00 3.95 7.42
N SER A 136 1.85 2.97 7.71
CA SER A 136 3.08 2.72 6.96
C SER A 136 2.85 1.64 5.91
N PHE A 137 3.79 1.46 4.98
CA PHE A 137 3.61 0.46 3.93
C PHE A 137 4.92 -0.12 3.43
N ILE A 138 4.77 -1.25 2.75
CA ILE A 138 5.85 -1.93 2.00
C ILE A 138 5.32 -2.44 0.66
N GLY A 139 6.21 -2.67 -0.29
CA GLY A 139 5.94 -3.55 -1.43
C GLY A 139 6.10 -5.01 -1.00
N ALA A 140 5.21 -5.88 -1.46
CA ALA A 140 5.35 -7.32 -1.25
C ALA A 140 6.62 -7.87 -1.92
N PRO A 141 7.20 -8.97 -1.42
CA PRO A 141 8.47 -9.50 -1.92
C PRO A 141 8.49 -9.75 -3.44
N TRP A 142 7.44 -10.36 -3.98
CA TRP A 142 7.32 -10.59 -5.41
C TRP A 142 7.25 -9.28 -6.21
N THR A 143 6.44 -8.34 -5.75
CA THR A 143 6.37 -7.01 -6.37
C THR A 143 7.74 -6.32 -6.43
N LEU A 144 8.55 -6.44 -5.39
CA LEU A 144 9.91 -5.89 -5.39
C LEU A 144 10.83 -6.62 -6.37
N ILE A 145 10.73 -7.97 -6.47
CA ILE A 145 11.50 -8.76 -7.47
C ILE A 145 11.20 -8.30 -8.89
N ILE A 146 9.92 -8.08 -9.24
CA ILE A 146 9.53 -7.59 -10.57
C ILE A 146 10.29 -6.30 -10.94
N TYR A 147 10.39 -5.36 -10.01
CA TYR A 147 11.12 -4.12 -10.23
C TYR A 147 12.64 -4.32 -10.21
N MET A 148 13.15 -5.05 -9.23
CA MET A 148 14.60 -5.24 -9.02
C MET A 148 15.26 -5.97 -10.19
N PHE A 149 14.56 -6.94 -10.79
CA PHE A 149 15.06 -7.72 -11.93
C PHE A 149 14.64 -7.16 -13.29
N GLY A 150 13.89 -6.03 -13.31
CA GLY A 150 13.45 -5.40 -14.55
C GLY A 150 12.46 -6.22 -15.36
N LEU A 151 11.65 -7.06 -14.69
CA LEU A 151 10.68 -7.94 -15.35
C LEU A 151 9.44 -7.21 -15.86
N LYS A 152 9.22 -5.99 -15.42
CA LYS A 152 8.09 -5.18 -15.84
C LYS A 152 8.24 -4.76 -17.32
N ILE A 153 7.21 -5.03 -18.13
CA ILE A 153 7.07 -4.50 -19.51
C ILE A 153 6.28 -3.20 -19.45
N ASP A 154 5.04 -3.26 -18.99
CA ASP A 154 4.15 -2.10 -18.86
C ASP A 154 3.35 -2.15 -17.55
N LYS A 155 2.19 -1.48 -17.49
CA LYS A 155 1.35 -1.41 -16.28
C LYS A 155 0.67 -2.74 -15.91
N ASN A 156 0.53 -3.67 -16.86
CA ASN A 156 -0.23 -4.90 -16.72
C ASN A 156 0.51 -6.13 -17.23
N GLN A 157 1.79 -5.98 -17.64
CA GLN A 157 2.56 -7.07 -18.23
C GLN A 157 3.94 -7.17 -17.61
N ILE A 158 4.36 -8.42 -17.40
CA ILE A 158 5.70 -8.80 -16.95
C ILE A 158 6.26 -9.83 -17.92
N ASP A 159 7.59 -9.84 -18.06
CA ASP A 159 8.31 -10.82 -18.86
C ASP A 159 9.12 -11.75 -17.94
N LEU A 160 8.52 -12.89 -17.61
CA LEU A 160 9.17 -13.88 -16.76
C LEU A 160 10.38 -14.55 -17.45
N ASN A 161 10.48 -14.52 -18.80
CA ASN A 161 11.64 -15.05 -19.50
C ASN A 161 12.92 -14.26 -19.21
N LYS A 162 12.77 -12.99 -18.78
CA LYS A 162 13.90 -12.17 -18.29
C LYS A 162 14.39 -12.60 -16.91
N LEU A 163 13.64 -13.42 -16.20
CA LEU A 163 14.07 -14.01 -14.94
C LEU A 163 15.11 -15.14 -15.26
N GLN A 164 16.23 -14.76 -15.85
CA GLN A 164 17.34 -15.67 -16.20
C GLN A 164 18.10 -16.11 -14.94
N ARG A 165 17.37 -16.70 -14.00
CA ARG A 165 17.94 -17.16 -12.73
C ARG A 165 17.32 -18.49 -12.35
N SER A 166 18.11 -19.32 -11.66
CA SER A 166 17.58 -20.55 -11.10
C SER A 166 16.50 -20.27 -10.07
N GLU A 167 15.57 -21.20 -9.90
CA GLU A 167 14.54 -21.08 -8.84
C GLU A 167 15.17 -20.92 -7.46
N GLU A 168 16.31 -21.57 -7.21
CA GLU A 168 17.07 -21.47 -5.98
C GLU A 168 17.60 -20.04 -5.73
N GLU A 169 18.15 -19.37 -6.75
CA GLU A 169 18.59 -17.99 -6.64
C GLU A 169 17.42 -17.04 -6.31
N VAL A 170 16.27 -17.21 -6.98
CA VAL A 170 15.06 -16.40 -6.70
C VAL A 170 14.61 -16.60 -5.27
N LYS A 171 14.60 -17.84 -4.77
CA LYS A 171 14.22 -18.18 -3.41
C LYS A 171 15.15 -17.55 -2.38
N ILE A 172 16.46 -17.62 -2.57
CA ILE A 172 17.44 -17.00 -1.69
C ILE A 172 17.28 -15.47 -1.67
N VAL A 173 16.99 -14.85 -2.82
CA VAL A 173 16.74 -13.39 -2.91
C VAL A 173 15.44 -13.04 -2.20
N LEU A 174 14.35 -13.82 -2.38
CA LEU A 174 13.08 -13.63 -1.68
C LEU A 174 13.27 -13.67 -0.16
N GLU A 175 13.98 -14.66 0.37
CA GLU A 175 14.23 -14.77 1.81
C GLU A 175 14.96 -13.55 2.36
N LYS A 176 15.98 -13.05 1.65
CA LYS A 176 16.66 -11.84 2.06
C LYS A 176 15.75 -10.61 1.99
N ILE A 177 14.92 -10.47 0.94
CA ILE A 177 13.95 -9.38 0.84
C ILE A 177 12.97 -9.42 2.03
N ILE A 178 12.39 -10.59 2.34
CA ILE A 178 11.49 -10.77 3.48
C ILE A 178 12.15 -10.32 4.79
N LYS A 179 13.39 -10.76 5.04
CA LYS A 179 14.16 -10.35 6.22
C LYS A 179 14.29 -8.82 6.32
N TYR A 180 14.62 -8.14 5.22
CA TYR A 180 14.81 -6.69 5.23
C TYR A 180 13.48 -5.92 5.27
N LEU A 181 12.41 -6.48 4.73
CA LEU A 181 11.06 -5.95 4.89
C LEU A 181 10.62 -6.02 6.37
N CYS A 182 10.87 -7.11 7.06
CA CYS A 182 10.59 -7.22 8.50
C CYS A 182 11.41 -6.19 9.31
N ILE A 183 12.69 -5.96 8.98
CA ILE A 183 13.51 -4.91 9.60
C ILE A 183 12.89 -3.52 9.33
N HIS A 184 12.46 -3.27 8.10
CA HIS A 184 11.85 -1.99 7.72
C HIS A 184 10.53 -1.76 8.47
N ILE A 185 9.67 -2.77 8.56
CA ILE A 185 8.42 -2.74 9.34
C ILE A 185 8.72 -2.47 10.82
N GLU A 186 9.68 -3.18 11.43
CA GLU A 186 10.06 -2.96 12.83
C GLU A 186 10.44 -1.49 13.08
N LYS A 187 11.21 -0.89 12.17
CA LYS A 187 11.60 0.52 12.27
C LYS A 187 10.43 1.48 12.08
N GLN A 188 9.51 1.17 11.17
CA GLN A 188 8.30 1.97 10.97
C GLN A 188 7.38 1.92 12.20
N ILE A 189 7.22 0.74 12.82
CA ILE A 189 6.45 0.57 14.06
C ILE A 189 7.08 1.41 15.19
N LYS A 190 8.40 1.29 15.39
CA LYS A 190 9.13 2.05 16.42
C LYS A 190 9.04 3.56 16.21
N ALA A 191 8.88 4.00 14.97
CA ALA A 191 8.67 5.40 14.60
C ALA A 191 7.22 5.89 14.81
N GLY A 192 6.29 5.01 15.17
CA GLY A 192 4.91 5.39 15.53
C GLY A 192 3.85 5.04 14.49
N ALA A 193 4.12 4.16 13.53
CA ALA A 193 3.09 3.65 12.63
C ALA A 193 2.08 2.78 13.40
N ASP A 194 0.79 2.97 13.12
CA ASP A 194 -0.32 2.25 13.78
C ASP A 194 -0.78 1.02 12.97
N THR A 195 -0.48 0.99 11.68
CA THR A 195 -0.94 -0.06 10.75
C THR A 195 0.08 -0.20 9.61
N VAL A 196 0.23 -1.41 9.09
CA VAL A 196 1.08 -1.69 7.92
C VAL A 196 0.22 -2.10 6.73
N GLN A 197 0.42 -1.46 5.58
CA GLN A 197 -0.16 -1.85 4.29
C GLN A 197 0.88 -2.58 3.44
N ILE A 198 0.57 -3.78 2.94
CA ILE A 198 1.41 -4.54 2.01
C ILE A 198 0.83 -4.41 0.61
N PHE A 199 1.59 -3.84 -0.32
CA PHE A 199 1.20 -3.69 -1.72
C PHE A 199 1.80 -4.80 -2.57
N ASP A 200 1.00 -5.78 -2.99
CA ASP A 200 1.39 -6.79 -3.97
C ASP A 200 0.75 -6.51 -5.33
N SER A 201 1.28 -5.50 -6.00
CA SER A 201 0.72 -4.94 -7.24
C SER A 201 0.76 -5.89 -8.43
N TRP A 202 1.54 -6.98 -8.35
CA TRP A 202 1.79 -7.93 -9.43
C TRP A 202 1.34 -9.35 -9.10
N ALA A 203 0.64 -9.56 -7.97
CA ALA A 203 0.17 -10.87 -7.52
C ALA A 203 -0.66 -11.61 -8.57
N GLY A 204 -1.56 -10.90 -9.25
CA GLY A 204 -2.45 -11.49 -10.26
C GLY A 204 -1.77 -11.96 -11.55
N LEU A 205 -0.48 -11.64 -11.75
CA LEU A 205 0.30 -12.06 -12.92
C LEU A 205 1.27 -13.22 -12.61
N ILE A 206 1.22 -13.75 -11.41
CA ILE A 206 1.99 -14.94 -11.04
C ILE A 206 1.32 -16.16 -11.67
N PRO A 207 2.07 -17.06 -12.34
CA PRO A 207 1.56 -18.34 -12.78
C PRO A 207 0.92 -19.13 -11.63
N GLU A 208 -0.14 -19.85 -11.92
CA GLU A 208 -0.95 -20.52 -10.89
C GLU A 208 -0.12 -21.49 -10.05
N GLU A 209 0.74 -22.26 -10.69
CA GLU A 209 1.65 -23.22 -10.05
C GLU A 209 2.72 -22.57 -9.15
N LYS A 210 2.98 -21.28 -9.33
CA LYS A 210 3.97 -20.50 -8.54
C LYS A 210 3.34 -19.55 -7.52
N ILE A 211 2.02 -19.45 -7.46
CA ILE A 211 1.35 -18.43 -6.64
C ILE A 211 1.60 -18.64 -5.14
N SER A 212 1.64 -19.88 -4.70
CA SER A 212 1.96 -20.20 -3.31
C SER A 212 3.37 -19.77 -2.95
N GLU A 213 4.35 -20.08 -3.82
CA GLU A 213 5.77 -19.80 -3.60
C GLU A 213 6.11 -18.31 -3.65
N TYR A 214 5.51 -17.56 -4.60
CA TYR A 214 5.89 -16.16 -4.85
C TYR A 214 4.96 -15.13 -4.19
N CYS A 215 3.71 -15.50 -3.88
CA CYS A 215 2.75 -14.60 -3.25
C CYS A 215 2.38 -15.06 -1.83
N PHE A 216 1.78 -16.25 -1.68
CA PHE A 216 1.15 -16.61 -0.42
C PHE A 216 2.17 -16.78 0.71
N GLU A 217 3.19 -17.63 0.54
CA GLU A 217 4.19 -17.90 1.57
C GLU A 217 5.02 -16.66 1.96
N PRO A 218 5.51 -15.84 1.00
CA PRO A 218 6.20 -14.61 1.34
C PRO A 218 5.34 -13.62 2.14
N ASN A 219 4.07 -13.40 1.72
CA ASN A 219 3.16 -12.53 2.44
C ASN A 219 2.80 -13.11 3.83
N ARG A 220 2.59 -14.44 3.95
CA ARG A 220 2.33 -15.12 5.23
C ARG A 220 3.44 -14.89 6.24
N LYS A 221 4.71 -14.99 5.83
CA LYS A 221 5.86 -14.72 6.71
C LYS A 221 5.85 -13.29 7.26
N ILE A 222 5.53 -12.31 6.41
CA ILE A 222 5.46 -10.89 6.80
C ILE A 222 4.25 -10.64 7.70
N VAL A 223 3.08 -11.19 7.36
CA VAL A 223 1.86 -11.07 8.19
C VAL A 223 2.09 -11.68 9.56
N LYS A 224 2.72 -12.86 9.64
CA LYS A 224 3.10 -13.49 10.91
C LYS A 224 3.99 -12.55 11.73
N PHE A 225 5.02 -11.96 11.13
CA PHE A 225 5.90 -10.99 11.79
C PHE A 225 5.12 -9.77 12.31
N CYS A 226 4.17 -9.23 11.54
CA CYS A 226 3.32 -8.12 11.98
C CYS A 226 2.49 -8.51 13.20
N LYS A 227 1.87 -9.68 13.19
CA LYS A 227 1.08 -10.19 14.32
C LYS A 227 1.91 -10.39 15.59
N GLU A 228 3.11 -10.95 15.46
CA GLU A 228 4.06 -11.11 16.59
C GLU A 228 4.45 -9.73 17.19
N ASN A 229 4.49 -8.69 16.38
CA ASN A 229 4.73 -7.31 16.82
C ASN A 229 3.45 -6.53 17.16
N LYS A 230 2.29 -7.20 17.21
CA LYS A 230 0.97 -6.63 17.56
C LYS A 230 0.57 -5.41 16.72
N ILE A 231 0.96 -5.37 15.45
CA ILE A 231 0.56 -4.35 14.51
C ILE A 231 -0.43 -4.89 13.49
N PRO A 232 -1.60 -4.26 13.30
CA PRO A 232 -2.55 -4.69 12.30
C PRO A 232 -1.98 -4.53 10.89
N VAL A 233 -2.31 -5.50 10.01
CA VAL A 233 -1.78 -5.55 8.65
C VAL A 233 -2.90 -5.64 7.62
N ILE A 234 -2.82 -4.77 6.62
CA ILE A 234 -3.68 -4.74 5.45
C ILE A 234 -2.90 -5.29 4.26
N CYS A 235 -3.41 -6.31 3.58
CA CYS A 235 -2.80 -6.85 2.36
C CYS A 235 -3.60 -6.42 1.12
N PHE A 236 -2.88 -6.04 0.07
CA PHE A 236 -3.46 -5.69 -1.24
C PHE A 236 -2.84 -6.56 -2.34
N PRO A 237 -3.25 -7.84 -2.48
CA PRO A 237 -2.79 -8.73 -3.54
C PRO A 237 -3.61 -8.48 -4.83
N LYS A 238 -3.24 -7.45 -5.58
CA LYS A 238 -3.97 -6.99 -6.77
C LYS A 238 -4.07 -8.08 -7.83
N GLY A 239 -5.27 -8.28 -8.36
CA GLY A 239 -5.53 -9.17 -9.50
C GLY A 239 -5.79 -10.63 -9.12
N LEU A 240 -5.82 -10.98 -7.84
CA LEU A 240 -6.13 -12.35 -7.41
C LEU A 240 -7.59 -12.75 -7.64
N LYS A 241 -8.53 -11.81 -7.70
CA LYS A 241 -9.96 -12.07 -7.91
C LYS A 241 -10.49 -13.13 -6.92
N LYS A 242 -11.05 -14.24 -7.39
CA LYS A 242 -11.57 -15.33 -6.53
C LYS A 242 -10.49 -16.03 -5.70
N ARG A 243 -9.21 -16.00 -6.12
CA ARG A 243 -8.08 -16.53 -5.32
C ARG A 243 -7.81 -15.72 -4.04
N ASN A 244 -8.49 -14.60 -3.84
CA ASN A 244 -8.51 -13.91 -2.56
C ASN A 244 -8.99 -14.80 -1.40
N SER A 245 -9.85 -15.81 -1.66
CA SER A 245 -10.25 -16.78 -0.63
C SER A 245 -9.06 -17.61 -0.14
N ASP A 246 -8.26 -18.14 -1.07
CA ASP A 246 -7.07 -18.92 -0.73
C ASP A 246 -6.03 -18.04 -0.03
N PHE A 247 -5.84 -16.81 -0.53
CA PHE A 247 -4.94 -15.85 0.10
C PHE A 247 -5.34 -15.56 1.56
N VAL A 248 -6.62 -15.28 1.82
CA VAL A 248 -7.10 -15.03 3.20
C VAL A 248 -6.89 -16.26 4.09
N ASN A 249 -7.18 -17.45 3.59
CA ASN A 249 -7.06 -18.70 4.37
C ASN A 249 -5.60 -19.03 4.71
N ILE A 250 -4.67 -18.82 3.75
CA ILE A 250 -3.26 -19.18 3.91
C ILE A 250 -2.46 -18.09 4.62
N VAL A 251 -2.65 -16.83 4.19
CA VAL A 251 -1.87 -15.67 4.66
C VAL A 251 -2.44 -15.11 5.96
N SER A 252 -3.76 -15.20 6.13
CA SER A 252 -4.51 -14.73 7.31
C SER A 252 -4.23 -13.26 7.68
N PRO A 253 -4.38 -12.29 6.75
CA PRO A 253 -4.22 -10.88 7.08
C PRO A 253 -5.34 -10.38 8.02
N ASP A 254 -5.13 -9.27 8.72
CA ASP A 254 -6.18 -8.66 9.53
C ASP A 254 -7.20 -7.92 8.66
N CYS A 255 -6.75 -7.37 7.53
CA CYS A 255 -7.59 -6.72 6.53
C CYS A 255 -7.12 -7.08 5.11
N LEU A 256 -8.06 -7.32 4.21
CA LEU A 256 -7.82 -7.51 2.78
C LEU A 256 -8.34 -6.31 1.99
N SER A 257 -7.46 -5.67 1.23
CA SER A 257 -7.84 -4.61 0.29
C SER A 257 -8.22 -5.21 -1.06
N LEU A 258 -9.41 -4.91 -1.53
CA LEU A 258 -9.97 -5.36 -2.81
C LEU A 258 -9.53 -4.42 -3.93
N ASP A 259 -9.17 -4.97 -5.09
CA ASP A 259 -9.05 -4.20 -6.31
C ASP A 259 -10.42 -4.00 -7.00
N TYR A 260 -10.46 -3.09 -7.98
CA TYR A 260 -11.70 -2.75 -8.68
C TYR A 260 -12.19 -3.85 -9.66
N ASP A 261 -11.37 -4.88 -9.92
CA ASP A 261 -11.76 -6.05 -10.73
C ASP A 261 -12.42 -7.16 -9.89
N THR A 262 -12.40 -7.00 -8.56
CA THR A 262 -13.04 -7.93 -7.62
C THR A 262 -14.50 -7.52 -7.40
N ASP A 263 -15.44 -8.41 -7.67
CA ASP A 263 -16.87 -8.19 -7.41
C ASP A 263 -17.11 -8.02 -5.89
N PRO A 264 -17.62 -6.86 -5.43
CA PRO A 264 -17.84 -6.60 -4.01
C PRO A 264 -18.93 -7.50 -3.39
N VAL A 265 -19.93 -7.94 -4.15
CA VAL A 265 -20.96 -8.87 -3.66
C VAL A 265 -20.31 -10.23 -3.40
N TRP A 266 -19.56 -10.75 -4.37
CA TRP A 266 -18.80 -11.98 -4.18
C TRP A 266 -17.83 -11.88 -2.97
N ALA A 267 -17.12 -10.76 -2.82
CA ALA A 267 -16.21 -10.55 -1.71
C ALA A 267 -16.94 -10.59 -0.35
N ARG A 268 -18.11 -9.95 -0.26
CA ARG A 268 -18.97 -10.00 0.92
C ARG A 268 -19.38 -11.45 1.27
N GLU A 269 -19.75 -12.24 0.28
CA GLU A 269 -20.30 -13.59 0.45
C GLU A 269 -19.22 -14.66 0.70
N ASN A 270 -17.97 -14.42 0.33
CA ASN A 270 -16.92 -15.43 0.37
C ASN A 270 -15.75 -15.12 1.32
N LEU A 271 -15.62 -13.86 1.79
CA LEU A 271 -14.47 -13.42 2.62
C LEU A 271 -14.94 -13.05 4.05
N HIS A 272 -15.46 -14.02 4.80
CA HIS A 272 -16.17 -13.76 6.07
C HIS A 272 -15.28 -13.37 7.26
N ASN A 273 -14.07 -13.88 7.34
CA ASN A 273 -13.24 -13.81 8.55
C ASN A 273 -12.20 -12.69 8.55
N VAL A 274 -12.29 -11.76 7.62
CA VAL A 274 -11.31 -10.67 7.43
C VAL A 274 -12.03 -9.33 7.31
N CYS A 275 -11.43 -8.25 7.83
CA CYS A 275 -11.88 -6.91 7.50
C CYS A 275 -11.64 -6.66 6.00
N LEU A 276 -12.57 -5.99 5.32
CA LEU A 276 -12.43 -5.68 3.90
C LEU A 276 -12.15 -4.19 3.70
N GLN A 277 -11.42 -3.86 2.65
CA GLN A 277 -11.10 -2.48 2.28
C GLN A 277 -11.24 -2.28 0.79
N GLY A 278 -11.73 -1.11 0.35
CA GLY A 278 -11.61 -0.66 -1.04
C GLY A 278 -12.60 -1.31 -2.01
N GLY A 279 -12.16 -1.50 -3.25
CA GLY A 279 -12.93 -2.11 -4.34
C GLY A 279 -13.51 -1.13 -5.36
N MET A 280 -13.87 0.11 -4.98
CA MET A 280 -14.48 1.06 -5.92
C MET A 280 -13.46 1.53 -6.98
N ASP A 281 -13.84 1.49 -8.26
CA ASP A 281 -12.97 1.95 -9.35
C ASP A 281 -12.66 3.45 -9.20
N PRO A 282 -11.37 3.86 -9.16
CA PRO A 282 -10.97 5.26 -9.12
C PRO A 282 -11.53 6.11 -10.26
N LYS A 283 -11.83 5.53 -11.42
CA LYS A 283 -12.42 6.21 -12.57
C LYS A 283 -13.85 6.70 -12.32
N VAL A 284 -14.52 6.16 -11.32
CA VAL A 284 -15.86 6.65 -10.91
C VAL A 284 -15.77 8.13 -10.52
N LEU A 285 -14.64 8.58 -9.96
CA LEU A 285 -14.43 9.98 -9.57
C LEU A 285 -14.36 10.98 -10.75
N PHE A 286 -14.37 10.49 -11.99
CA PHE A 286 -14.48 11.33 -13.19
C PHE A 286 -15.91 11.56 -13.66
N LYS A 287 -16.87 10.89 -13.04
CA LYS A 287 -18.30 11.04 -13.35
C LYS A 287 -18.88 12.28 -12.67
N ASN A 288 -20.17 12.54 -12.91
CA ASN A 288 -20.89 13.58 -12.19
C ASN A 288 -21.15 13.19 -10.73
N LYS A 289 -21.39 14.17 -9.87
CA LYS A 289 -21.62 14.00 -8.44
C LYS A 289 -22.68 12.92 -8.12
N ARG A 290 -23.81 12.91 -8.85
CA ARG A 290 -24.90 11.95 -8.60
C ARG A 290 -24.45 10.50 -8.81
N GLU A 291 -23.69 10.23 -9.88
CA GLU A 291 -23.17 8.90 -10.17
C GLU A 291 -22.10 8.46 -9.18
N ILE A 292 -21.21 9.40 -8.79
CA ILE A 292 -20.18 9.16 -7.77
C ILE A 292 -20.83 8.74 -6.45
N LEU A 293 -21.81 9.53 -5.96
CA LEU A 293 -22.49 9.25 -4.70
C LEU A 293 -23.30 7.96 -4.76
N LYS A 294 -23.95 7.67 -5.90
CA LYS A 294 -24.67 6.40 -6.12
C LYS A 294 -23.74 5.19 -5.99
N GLU A 295 -22.54 5.26 -6.57
CA GLU A 295 -21.59 4.16 -6.45
C GLU A 295 -20.96 4.06 -5.06
N THR A 296 -20.71 5.20 -4.41
CA THR A 296 -20.31 5.25 -3.00
C THR A 296 -21.34 4.54 -2.11
N ASP A 297 -22.62 4.89 -2.25
CA ASP A 297 -23.73 4.26 -1.52
C ASP A 297 -23.84 2.77 -1.79
N ARG A 298 -23.59 2.35 -3.04
CA ARG A 298 -23.59 0.93 -3.41
C ARG A 298 -22.58 0.15 -2.57
N TYR A 299 -21.32 0.62 -2.45
CA TYR A 299 -20.30 -0.03 -1.64
C TYR A 299 -20.63 0.00 -0.15
N LEU A 300 -21.08 1.13 0.36
CA LEU A 300 -21.50 1.27 1.76
C LEU A 300 -22.62 0.30 2.13
N ASN A 301 -23.64 0.17 1.28
CA ASN A 301 -24.76 -0.75 1.50
C ASN A 301 -24.34 -2.22 1.38
N ILE A 302 -23.46 -2.59 0.43
CA ILE A 302 -22.96 -3.95 0.30
C ILE A 302 -22.26 -4.40 1.59
N PHE A 303 -21.49 -3.51 2.22
CA PHE A 303 -20.68 -3.85 3.40
C PHE A 303 -21.24 -3.34 4.73
N LYS A 304 -22.50 -2.87 4.77
CA LYS A 304 -23.13 -2.21 5.95
C LYS A 304 -22.92 -2.99 7.26
N ASP A 305 -23.07 -4.31 7.23
CA ASP A 305 -23.03 -5.16 8.43
C ASP A 305 -21.67 -5.91 8.55
N ARG A 306 -20.64 -5.40 7.89
CA ARG A 306 -19.32 -6.01 7.83
C ARG A 306 -18.23 -5.01 8.26
N PRO A 307 -17.16 -5.44 8.92
CA PRO A 307 -15.99 -4.60 9.10
C PRO A 307 -15.43 -4.20 7.74
N TYR A 308 -15.62 -2.94 7.38
CA TYR A 308 -15.25 -2.40 6.07
C TYR A 308 -14.60 -1.03 6.19
N ILE A 309 -13.51 -0.82 5.47
CA ILE A 309 -12.80 0.45 5.32
C ILE A 309 -13.08 0.97 3.92
N PHE A 310 -13.69 2.15 3.83
CA PHE A 310 -13.92 2.77 2.54
C PHE A 310 -12.60 3.26 1.93
N ASN A 311 -12.32 2.75 0.75
CA ASN A 311 -11.18 3.10 -0.09
C ASN A 311 -11.53 2.80 -1.55
N LEU A 312 -10.65 3.18 -2.48
CA LEU A 312 -10.77 2.76 -3.86
C LEU A 312 -10.06 1.42 -4.10
N GLY A 313 -10.39 0.74 -5.17
CA GLY A 313 -9.73 -0.50 -5.61
C GLY A 313 -8.35 -0.27 -6.25
N HIS A 314 -7.86 0.97 -6.24
CA HIS A 314 -6.50 1.39 -6.62
C HIS A 314 -6.25 2.81 -6.11
N GLY A 315 -5.03 3.32 -6.28
CA GLY A 315 -4.71 4.70 -5.90
C GLY A 315 -5.45 5.76 -6.70
N LEU A 316 -5.71 6.91 -6.07
CA LEU A 316 -6.24 8.10 -6.74
C LEU A 316 -5.45 8.45 -8.00
N LEU A 317 -6.15 8.87 -9.03
CA LEU A 317 -5.57 9.27 -10.32
C LEU A 317 -5.20 10.75 -10.31
N PRO A 318 -4.18 11.16 -11.07
CA PRO A 318 -3.71 12.55 -11.08
C PRO A 318 -4.75 13.58 -11.50
N GLU A 319 -5.72 13.14 -12.30
CA GLU A 319 -6.80 13.94 -12.88
C GLU A 319 -8.04 14.02 -11.97
N THR A 320 -8.01 13.34 -10.80
CA THR A 320 -9.13 13.36 -9.85
C THR A 320 -9.41 14.80 -9.38
N ASN A 321 -10.66 15.22 -9.45
CA ASN A 321 -11.09 16.50 -8.87
C ASN A 321 -11.18 16.39 -7.34
N PRO A 322 -10.43 17.21 -6.57
CA PRO A 322 -10.50 17.19 -5.10
C PRO A 322 -11.90 17.44 -4.54
N ASP A 323 -12.72 18.27 -5.21
CA ASP A 323 -14.08 18.57 -4.73
C ASP A 323 -14.98 17.32 -4.80
N MET A 324 -14.79 16.49 -5.84
CA MET A 324 -15.53 15.24 -5.96
C MET A 324 -15.10 14.23 -4.88
N LEU A 325 -13.82 14.22 -4.54
CA LEU A 325 -13.33 13.40 -3.44
C LEU A 325 -13.88 13.86 -2.09
N TYR A 326 -13.99 15.18 -1.88
CA TYR A 326 -14.63 15.75 -0.71
C TYR A 326 -16.07 15.24 -0.52
N GLU A 327 -16.86 15.25 -1.59
CA GLU A 327 -18.24 14.74 -1.55
C GLU A 327 -18.32 13.25 -1.15
N VAL A 328 -17.38 12.44 -1.62
CA VAL A 328 -17.30 11.01 -1.22
C VAL A 328 -16.97 10.90 0.27
N VAL A 329 -15.99 11.65 0.77
CA VAL A 329 -15.59 11.62 2.19
C VAL A 329 -16.75 12.03 3.08
N GLU A 330 -17.44 13.13 2.74
CA GLU A 330 -18.62 13.58 3.48
C GLU A 330 -19.75 12.53 3.46
N ARG A 331 -19.96 11.88 2.31
CA ARG A 331 -20.97 10.82 2.20
C ARG A 331 -20.65 9.62 3.09
N VAL A 332 -19.39 9.18 3.12
CA VAL A 332 -18.96 8.07 3.98
C VAL A 332 -19.08 8.42 5.46
N ASN A 333 -18.63 9.61 5.85
CA ASN A 333 -18.69 10.06 7.26
C ASN A 333 -20.13 10.21 7.78
N ASN A 334 -21.10 10.50 6.90
CA ASN A 334 -22.50 10.67 7.25
C ASN A 334 -23.36 9.40 6.99
N PHE A 335 -22.74 8.28 6.59
CA PHE A 335 -23.44 7.03 6.40
C PHE A 335 -23.83 6.38 7.74
N LYS A 336 -25.13 5.97 7.85
CA LYS A 336 -25.73 5.37 9.05
C LYS A 336 -26.24 3.98 8.78
#